data_23a9c511d52776cc6292db711d2ae73d
#
_entry.id   23a9c511d52776cc6292db711d2ae73d
#
_cell.length_a   1.000
_cell.length_b   1.000
_cell.length_c   1.000
_cell.angle_alpha   90.00
_cell.angle_beta   90.00
_cell.angle_gamma   90.00
#
_symmetry.space_group_name_H-M   'P 1'
#
loop_
_entity.id
_entity.type
_entity.pdbx_description
1 polymer ?
#
loop_
_entity_poly.entity_id
_entity_poly.type
_entity_poly.pdbx_seq_one_letter_code
_entity_poly.pdbx_strand_id
1 'polypeptide(L)'
;MQPDASMLDEVAAYRTAMLAAGSSMDGTSGLNNYDDPAEWLAHVQTLENQETCPAHLVTATLYVAVRAGDNRIVGMIDLRHRLNDFLAEYGGHIGYSVRPDERRKGYAKAMLHMVLKEAKARGLQRVLITCDDDNVASARTIEANGGMFERKTSLDGEVLRRYWIEL
;
A
#
# COMPACT_ATOMS: atom_id res chain seq x y z
N MET A 1 6.30 -7.11 -8.00
CA MET A 1 6.05 -8.56 -7.86
C MET A 1 5.46 -8.84 -6.50
N GLN A 2 4.76 -9.97 -6.31
CA GLN A 2 4.31 -10.41 -4.98
C GLN A 2 5.51 -10.90 -4.16
N PRO A 3 5.51 -10.72 -2.83
CA PRO A 3 6.57 -11.23 -1.97
C PRO A 3 6.53 -12.76 -1.87
N ASP A 4 7.71 -13.37 -1.71
CA ASP A 4 7.88 -14.79 -1.47
C ASP A 4 8.94 -15.06 -0.37
N ALA A 5 9.12 -16.33 -0.03
CA ALA A 5 10.04 -16.73 1.04
C ALA A 5 11.51 -16.37 0.79
N SER A 6 11.92 -16.12 -0.44
CA SER A 6 13.28 -15.70 -0.76
C SER A 6 13.57 -14.24 -0.38
N MET A 7 12.52 -13.47 -0.05
CA MET A 7 12.61 -12.03 0.23
C MET A 7 12.54 -11.70 1.73
N LEU A 8 12.46 -12.67 2.62
CA LEU A 8 12.21 -12.44 4.05
C LEU A 8 13.27 -11.55 4.71
N ASP A 9 14.53 -11.71 4.36
CA ASP A 9 15.62 -10.87 4.89
C ASP A 9 15.46 -9.41 4.46
N GLU A 10 15.06 -9.16 3.21
CA GLU A 10 14.80 -7.82 2.71
C GLU A 10 13.52 -7.22 3.29
N VAL A 11 12.49 -8.02 3.57
CA VAL A 11 11.30 -7.60 4.30
C VAL A 11 11.65 -7.14 5.72
N ALA A 12 12.48 -7.91 6.44
CA ALA A 12 12.97 -7.54 7.76
C ALA A 12 13.80 -6.25 7.72
N ALA A 13 14.68 -6.12 6.73
CA ALA A 13 15.48 -4.91 6.53
C ALA A 13 14.62 -3.69 6.18
N TYR A 14 13.57 -3.87 5.36
CA TYR A 14 12.58 -2.82 5.06
C TYR A 14 11.87 -2.35 6.33
N ARG A 15 11.30 -3.29 7.11
CA ARG A 15 10.64 -2.99 8.38
C ARG A 15 11.55 -2.21 9.33
N THR A 16 12.77 -2.68 9.53
CA THR A 16 13.77 -2.02 10.39
C THR A 16 14.04 -0.59 9.95
N ALA A 17 14.22 -0.34 8.65
CA ALA A 17 14.47 1.01 8.12
C ALA A 17 13.25 1.94 8.32
N MET A 18 12.03 1.42 8.15
CA MET A 18 10.81 2.19 8.37
C MET A 18 10.63 2.56 9.84
N LEU A 19 10.82 1.61 10.77
CA LEU A 19 10.73 1.84 12.21
C LEU A 19 11.78 2.85 12.69
N ALA A 20 13.03 2.69 12.25
CA ALA A 20 14.12 3.60 12.62
C ALA A 20 13.87 5.05 12.19
N ALA A 21 13.12 5.25 11.11
CA ALA A 21 12.74 6.58 10.61
C ALA A 21 11.42 7.11 11.20
N GLY A 22 10.75 6.35 12.07
CA GLY A 22 9.40 6.70 12.57
C GLY A 22 8.37 6.83 11.46
N SER A 23 8.54 6.09 10.36
CA SER A 23 7.67 6.20 9.18
C SER A 23 6.49 5.25 9.29
N SER A 24 5.32 5.70 8.82
CA SER A 24 4.17 4.80 8.61
C SER A 24 4.52 3.71 7.59
N MET A 25 3.92 2.53 7.77
CA MET A 25 4.06 1.38 6.87
C MET A 25 2.76 1.13 6.09
N ASP A 26 2.21 2.19 5.49
CA ASP A 26 1.02 2.06 4.65
C ASP A 26 1.30 1.14 3.46
N GLY A 27 0.31 0.33 3.07
CA GLY A 27 0.45 -0.59 1.96
C GLY A 27 1.36 -1.79 2.20
N THR A 28 1.58 -2.15 3.46
CA THR A 28 2.41 -3.31 3.84
C THR A 28 1.59 -4.45 4.44
N SER A 29 0.25 -4.36 4.40
CA SER A 29 -0.65 -5.35 5.03
C SER A 29 -0.30 -5.64 6.49
N GLY A 30 0.06 -4.57 7.25
CA GLY A 30 0.31 -4.65 8.68
C GLY A 30 1.68 -5.18 9.10
N LEU A 31 2.70 -5.05 8.26
CA LEU A 31 4.08 -5.51 8.55
C LEU A 31 4.62 -5.00 9.91
N ASN A 32 4.19 -3.82 10.36
CA ASN A 32 4.58 -3.28 11.67
C ASN A 32 4.15 -4.16 12.86
N ASN A 33 3.14 -5.02 12.71
CA ASN A 33 2.61 -5.89 13.75
C ASN A 33 3.31 -7.25 13.85
N TYR A 34 4.28 -7.52 12.97
CA TYR A 34 4.97 -8.80 12.88
C TYR A 34 6.47 -8.61 13.13
N ASP A 35 7.00 -9.32 14.11
CA ASP A 35 8.45 -9.37 14.33
C ASP A 35 9.12 -10.40 13.42
N ASP A 36 8.41 -11.50 13.12
CA ASP A 36 8.85 -12.51 12.15
C ASP A 36 8.26 -12.21 10.76
N PRO A 37 9.09 -11.92 9.76
CA PRO A 37 8.63 -11.69 8.39
C PRO A 37 7.98 -12.92 7.74
N ALA A 38 8.25 -14.14 8.24
CA ALA A 38 7.59 -15.35 7.74
C ALA A 38 6.12 -15.42 8.18
N GLU A 39 5.81 -15.00 9.42
CA GLU A 39 4.43 -14.89 9.90
C GLU A 39 3.66 -13.81 9.11
N TRP A 40 4.31 -12.68 8.84
CA TRP A 40 3.73 -11.65 7.99
C TRP A 40 3.46 -12.17 6.57
N LEU A 41 4.39 -12.89 5.95
CA LEU A 41 4.19 -13.45 4.61
C LEU A 41 3.02 -14.43 4.60
N ALA A 42 2.91 -15.29 5.60
CA ALA A 42 1.78 -16.20 5.76
C ALA A 42 0.45 -15.43 5.85
N HIS A 43 0.41 -14.33 6.65
CA HIS A 43 -0.77 -13.46 6.71
C HIS A 43 -1.10 -12.85 5.35
N VAL A 44 -0.12 -12.27 4.64
CA VAL A 44 -0.32 -11.69 3.31
C VAL A 44 -0.94 -12.71 2.35
N GLN A 45 -0.46 -13.96 2.36
CA GLN A 45 -0.99 -15.02 1.52
C GLN A 45 -2.46 -15.36 1.83
N THR A 46 -2.90 -15.24 3.10
CA THR A 46 -4.32 -15.46 3.43
C THR A 46 -5.24 -14.40 2.83
N LEU A 47 -4.74 -13.19 2.56
CA LEU A 47 -5.55 -12.10 2.01
C LEU A 47 -5.86 -12.27 0.51
N GLU A 48 -5.12 -13.13 -0.21
CA GLU A 48 -5.27 -13.31 -1.66
C GLU A 48 -6.63 -13.92 -2.05
N ASN A 49 -7.20 -14.78 -1.20
CA ASN A 49 -8.39 -15.55 -1.52
C ASN A 49 -9.51 -15.30 -0.51
N GLN A 50 -10.74 -15.25 -1.01
CA GLN A 50 -11.93 -15.06 -0.17
C GLN A 50 -12.11 -16.17 0.88
N GLU A 51 -11.69 -17.40 0.57
CA GLU A 51 -11.82 -18.57 1.48
C GLU A 51 -10.86 -18.50 2.67
N THR A 52 -9.69 -17.87 2.50
CA THR A 52 -8.66 -17.77 3.54
C THR A 52 -8.62 -16.40 4.19
N CYS A 53 -9.18 -15.39 3.55
CA CYS A 53 -9.20 -14.01 4.08
C CYS A 53 -10.07 -13.94 5.34
N PRO A 54 -9.56 -13.38 6.45
CA PRO A 54 -10.34 -13.18 7.66
C PRO A 54 -11.63 -12.39 7.38
N ALA A 55 -12.75 -12.79 8.00
CA ALA A 55 -14.09 -12.25 7.71
C ALA A 55 -14.22 -10.72 7.93
N HIS A 56 -13.41 -10.15 8.82
CA HIS A 56 -13.41 -8.72 9.11
C HIS A 56 -12.51 -7.90 8.16
N LEU A 57 -11.75 -8.58 7.29
CA LEU A 57 -10.89 -7.95 6.29
C LEU A 57 -11.50 -8.10 4.89
N VAL A 58 -10.87 -7.49 3.93
CA VAL A 58 -11.17 -7.65 2.51
C VAL A 58 -9.99 -8.33 1.82
N THR A 59 -10.26 -9.06 0.76
CA THR A 59 -9.18 -9.63 -0.06
C THR A 59 -8.31 -8.52 -0.63
N ALA A 60 -7.01 -8.77 -0.66
CA ALA A 60 -6.00 -7.84 -1.12
C ALA A 60 -4.81 -8.57 -1.74
N THR A 61 -4.13 -7.91 -2.65
CA THR A 61 -2.84 -8.36 -3.19
C THR A 61 -1.76 -7.35 -2.81
N LEU A 62 -0.70 -7.85 -2.19
CA LEU A 62 0.48 -7.05 -1.86
C LEU A 62 1.55 -7.21 -2.96
N TYR A 63 2.17 -6.09 -3.31
CA TYR A 63 3.33 -6.05 -4.20
C TYR A 63 4.51 -5.37 -3.51
N VAL A 64 5.71 -5.90 -3.78
CA VAL A 64 6.98 -5.28 -3.41
C VAL A 64 7.67 -4.72 -4.65
N ALA A 65 8.23 -3.53 -4.54
CA ALA A 65 9.09 -2.94 -5.53
C ALA A 65 10.54 -3.31 -5.21
N VAL A 66 11.13 -4.13 -6.06
CA VAL A 66 12.51 -4.61 -5.92
C VAL A 66 13.40 -3.87 -6.91
N ARG A 67 14.51 -3.32 -6.44
CA ARG A 67 15.49 -2.66 -7.28
C ARG A 67 16.34 -3.68 -8.02
N ALA A 68 16.42 -3.54 -9.36
CA ALA A 68 17.30 -4.38 -10.17
C ALA A 68 18.77 -4.12 -9.79
N GLY A 69 19.53 -5.20 -9.66
CA GLY A 69 20.96 -5.17 -9.40
C GLY A 69 21.38 -5.55 -7.97
N ASP A 70 20.60 -5.21 -6.95
CA ASP A 70 20.88 -5.60 -5.56
C ASP A 70 19.72 -6.30 -4.85
N ASN A 71 18.59 -6.51 -5.55
CA ASN A 71 17.37 -7.14 -5.05
C ASN A 71 16.77 -6.46 -3.81
N ARG A 72 17.11 -5.21 -3.56
CA ARG A 72 16.64 -4.45 -2.41
C ARG A 72 15.16 -4.08 -2.56
N ILE A 73 14.36 -4.32 -1.53
CA ILE A 73 12.98 -3.82 -1.46
C ILE A 73 13.03 -2.32 -1.17
N VAL A 74 12.54 -1.52 -2.12
CA VAL A 74 12.51 -0.06 -2.05
C VAL A 74 11.14 0.52 -1.70
N GLY A 75 10.08 -0.27 -1.87
CA GLY A 75 8.72 0.12 -1.52
C GLY A 75 7.77 -1.06 -1.51
N MET A 76 6.62 -0.85 -0.87
CA MET A 76 5.51 -1.80 -0.83
C MET A 76 4.21 -1.07 -1.16
N ILE A 77 3.27 -1.80 -1.76
CA ILE A 77 1.96 -1.30 -2.15
C ILE A 77 0.93 -2.43 -2.11
N ASP A 78 -0.20 -2.22 -1.46
CA ASP A 78 -1.30 -3.17 -1.47
C ASP A 78 -2.48 -2.68 -2.31
N LEU A 79 -3.19 -3.62 -2.92
CA LEU A 79 -4.43 -3.41 -3.65
C LEU A 79 -5.54 -4.24 -3.00
N ARG A 80 -6.46 -3.58 -2.34
CA ARG A 80 -7.69 -4.16 -1.81
C ARG A 80 -8.71 -4.32 -2.93
N HIS A 81 -9.23 -5.54 -3.08
CA HIS A 81 -10.08 -5.88 -4.23
C HIS A 81 -11.50 -5.32 -4.12
N ARG A 82 -11.91 -4.91 -2.92
CA ARG A 82 -13.19 -4.26 -2.62
C ARG A 82 -13.05 -3.35 -1.40
N LEU A 83 -14.04 -2.52 -1.17
CA LEU A 83 -14.14 -1.71 0.04
C LEU A 83 -15.20 -2.30 0.98
N ASN A 84 -14.90 -2.33 2.28
CA ASN A 84 -15.88 -2.36 3.35
C ASN A 84 -16.18 -0.92 3.81
N ASP A 85 -17.07 -0.73 4.78
CA ASP A 85 -17.49 0.61 5.22
C ASP A 85 -16.31 1.46 5.72
N PHE A 86 -15.38 0.84 6.48
CA PHE A 86 -14.18 1.54 6.97
C PHE A 86 -13.28 1.98 5.82
N LEU A 87 -12.98 1.09 4.88
CA LEU A 87 -12.14 1.39 3.73
C LEU A 87 -12.79 2.39 2.78
N ALA A 88 -14.12 2.31 2.64
CA ALA A 88 -14.87 3.26 1.82
C ALA A 88 -14.82 4.69 2.37
N GLU A 89 -14.64 4.86 3.67
CA GLU A 89 -14.54 6.19 4.29
C GLU A 89 -13.09 6.62 4.51
N TYR A 90 -12.20 5.74 5.00
CA TYR A 90 -10.89 6.13 5.53
C TYR A 90 -9.69 5.47 4.85
N GLY A 91 -9.79 4.20 4.42
CA GLY A 91 -8.62 3.42 4.00
C GLY A 91 -8.37 3.36 2.49
N GLY A 92 -9.43 3.43 1.68
CA GLY A 92 -9.36 3.29 0.24
C GLY A 92 -8.96 1.89 -0.26
N HIS A 93 -8.74 1.78 -1.58
CA HIS A 93 -8.33 0.54 -2.25
C HIS A 93 -6.81 0.30 -2.19
N ILE A 94 -6.02 1.36 -2.10
CA ILE A 94 -4.56 1.29 -2.27
C ILE A 94 -3.87 2.03 -1.14
N GLY A 95 -2.96 1.34 -0.46
CA GLY A 95 -1.96 1.93 0.41
C GLY A 95 -0.56 1.69 -0.15
N TYR A 96 0.39 2.56 0.14
CA TYR A 96 1.78 2.38 -0.27
C TYR A 96 2.75 3.11 0.65
N SER A 97 3.98 2.61 0.70
CA SER A 97 5.10 3.23 1.37
C SER A 97 6.40 3.01 0.61
N VAL A 98 7.35 3.92 0.82
CA VAL A 98 8.70 3.86 0.22
C VAL A 98 9.72 3.96 1.33
N ARG A 99 10.72 3.10 1.27
CA ARG A 99 11.86 3.09 2.19
C ARG A 99 12.46 4.50 2.31
N PRO A 100 12.77 5.00 3.51
CA PRO A 100 13.13 6.40 3.73
C PRO A 100 14.29 6.89 2.86
N ASP A 101 15.35 6.09 2.73
CA ASP A 101 16.54 6.40 1.93
C ASP A 101 16.35 6.22 0.41
N GLU A 102 15.20 5.71 0.00
CA GLU A 102 14.80 5.53 -1.41
C GLU A 102 13.71 6.52 -1.86
N ARG A 103 13.27 7.41 -0.99
CA ARG A 103 12.27 8.43 -1.32
C ARG A 103 12.78 9.45 -2.34
N ARG A 104 11.83 10.16 -2.99
CA ARG A 104 12.09 11.22 -3.97
C ARG A 104 12.80 10.75 -5.25
N LYS A 105 12.80 9.42 -5.50
CA LYS A 105 13.33 8.77 -6.72
C LYS A 105 12.24 8.32 -7.68
N GLY A 106 10.96 8.66 -7.41
CA GLY A 106 9.83 8.33 -8.28
C GLY A 106 9.19 6.95 -8.04
N TYR A 107 9.68 6.16 -7.09
CA TYR A 107 9.17 4.79 -6.85
C TYR A 107 7.68 4.75 -6.50
N ALA A 108 7.19 5.63 -5.61
CA ALA A 108 5.77 5.66 -5.26
C ALA A 108 4.88 5.89 -6.49
N LYS A 109 5.26 6.85 -7.36
CA LYS A 109 4.53 7.15 -8.59
C LYS A 109 4.52 5.96 -9.55
N ALA A 110 5.65 5.28 -9.70
CA ALA A 110 5.78 4.10 -10.57
C ALA A 110 4.97 2.91 -10.01
N MET A 111 5.07 2.62 -8.72
CA MET A 111 4.30 1.56 -8.07
C MET A 111 2.80 1.78 -8.24
N LEU A 112 2.31 2.99 -7.95
CA LEU A 112 0.89 3.32 -8.10
C LEU A 112 0.45 3.15 -9.56
N HIS A 113 1.21 3.66 -10.53
CA HIS A 113 0.90 3.48 -11.95
C HIS A 113 0.75 2.00 -12.35
N MET A 114 1.62 1.12 -11.84
CA MET A 114 1.56 -0.31 -12.14
C MET A 114 0.35 -0.97 -11.49
N VAL A 115 0.06 -0.66 -10.22
CA VAL A 115 -1.07 -1.25 -9.49
C VAL A 115 -2.42 -0.78 -10.04
N LEU A 116 -2.53 0.43 -10.59
CA LEU A 116 -3.74 0.87 -11.28
C LEU A 116 -4.07 -0.01 -12.50
N LYS A 117 -3.06 -0.52 -13.21
CA LYS A 117 -3.27 -1.48 -14.32
C LYS A 117 -3.79 -2.83 -13.80
N GLU A 118 -3.27 -3.30 -12.67
CA GLU A 118 -3.76 -4.51 -12.01
C GLU A 118 -5.21 -4.33 -11.52
N ALA A 119 -5.52 -3.18 -10.93
CA ALA A 119 -6.88 -2.84 -10.50
C ALA A 119 -7.87 -2.88 -11.69
N LYS A 120 -7.49 -2.28 -12.81
CA LYS A 120 -8.27 -2.31 -14.06
C LYS A 120 -8.43 -3.75 -14.58
N ALA A 121 -7.38 -4.54 -14.61
CA ALA A 121 -7.40 -5.94 -15.05
C ALA A 121 -8.31 -6.81 -14.17
N ARG A 122 -8.48 -6.46 -12.89
CA ARG A 122 -9.44 -7.08 -11.95
C ARG A 122 -10.88 -6.59 -12.14
N GLY A 123 -11.13 -5.65 -13.05
CA GLY A 123 -12.48 -5.14 -13.37
C GLY A 123 -12.93 -3.95 -12.52
N LEU A 124 -12.04 -3.37 -11.69
CA LEU A 124 -12.35 -2.12 -11.02
C LEU A 124 -12.49 -0.99 -12.04
N GLN A 125 -13.52 -0.16 -11.91
CA GLN A 125 -13.73 1.00 -12.78
C GLN A 125 -13.03 2.25 -12.26
N ARG A 126 -12.90 2.33 -10.94
CA ARG A 126 -12.22 3.42 -10.24
C ARG A 126 -11.67 2.93 -8.91
N VAL A 127 -10.68 3.62 -8.38
CA VAL A 127 -10.11 3.34 -7.07
C VAL A 127 -10.13 4.57 -6.18
N LEU A 128 -10.42 4.37 -4.90
CA LEU A 128 -10.29 5.37 -3.85
C LEU A 128 -8.89 5.23 -3.23
N ILE A 129 -8.21 6.35 -3.04
CA ILE A 129 -6.95 6.43 -2.30
C ILE A 129 -7.07 7.55 -1.29
N THR A 130 -6.62 7.31 -0.07
CA THR A 130 -6.58 8.32 0.99
C THR A 130 -5.14 8.60 1.41
N CYS A 131 -4.87 9.80 1.87
CA CYS A 131 -3.61 10.16 2.51
C CYS A 131 -3.84 11.22 3.59
N ASP A 132 -2.92 11.32 4.53
CA ASP A 132 -2.96 12.37 5.54
C ASP A 132 -2.94 13.77 4.90
N ASP A 133 -3.64 14.72 5.50
CA ASP A 133 -3.80 16.07 4.94
C ASP A 133 -2.47 16.81 4.79
N ASP A 134 -1.51 16.54 5.65
CA ASP A 134 -0.16 17.11 5.64
C ASP A 134 0.83 16.30 4.76
N ASN A 135 0.45 15.11 4.30
CA ASN A 135 1.30 14.27 3.44
C ASN A 135 1.26 14.74 1.98
N VAL A 136 1.87 15.90 1.73
CA VAL A 136 1.94 16.52 0.39
C VAL A 136 2.59 15.58 -0.63
N ALA A 137 3.54 14.73 -0.23
CA ALA A 137 4.21 13.80 -1.14
C ALA A 137 3.26 12.73 -1.65
N SER A 138 2.40 12.19 -0.78
CA SER A 138 1.35 11.24 -1.18
C SER A 138 0.30 11.90 -2.07
N ALA A 139 -0.20 13.07 -1.68
CA ALA A 139 -1.17 13.82 -2.50
C ALA A 139 -0.65 14.05 -3.93
N ARG A 140 0.58 14.53 -4.09
CA ARG A 140 1.20 14.72 -5.41
C ARG A 140 1.39 13.43 -6.19
N THR A 141 1.69 12.33 -5.51
CA THR A 141 1.83 11.00 -6.14
C THR A 141 0.48 10.54 -6.71
N ILE A 142 -0.59 10.72 -5.95
CA ILE A 142 -1.95 10.36 -6.35
C ILE A 142 -2.41 11.23 -7.53
N GLU A 143 -2.25 12.54 -7.42
CA GLU A 143 -2.60 13.51 -8.48
C GLU A 143 -1.82 13.26 -9.78
N ALA A 144 -0.52 12.94 -9.66
CA ALA A 144 0.32 12.59 -10.82
C ALA A 144 -0.09 11.28 -11.52
N ASN A 145 -0.95 10.48 -10.91
CA ASN A 145 -1.56 9.27 -11.48
C ASN A 145 -3.05 9.47 -11.83
N GLY A 146 -3.52 10.71 -11.93
CA GLY A 146 -4.89 11.03 -12.32
C GLY A 146 -5.88 11.13 -11.16
N GLY A 147 -5.39 11.22 -9.92
CA GLY A 147 -6.23 11.37 -8.74
C GLY A 147 -6.95 12.71 -8.72
N MET A 148 -8.28 12.66 -8.57
CA MET A 148 -9.13 13.82 -8.39
C MET A 148 -9.55 13.91 -6.92
N PHE A 149 -9.26 15.05 -6.30
CA PHE A 149 -9.65 15.33 -4.93
C PHE A 149 -11.19 15.32 -4.79
N GLU A 150 -11.70 14.56 -3.82
CA GLU A 150 -13.13 14.49 -3.52
C GLU A 150 -13.48 15.41 -2.34
N ARG A 151 -12.93 15.09 -1.17
CA ARG A 151 -13.18 15.79 0.08
C ARG A 151 -12.16 15.39 1.15
N LYS A 152 -12.19 16.09 2.28
CA LYS A 152 -11.54 15.66 3.51
C LYS A 152 -12.49 14.84 4.37
N THR A 153 -11.94 13.95 5.18
CA THR A 153 -12.62 13.24 6.26
C THR A 153 -11.73 13.23 7.50
N SER A 154 -12.22 12.82 8.64
CA SER A 154 -11.45 12.75 9.89
C SER A 154 -11.62 11.39 10.55
N LEU A 155 -10.53 10.83 11.06
CA LEU A 155 -10.48 9.62 11.85
C LEU A 155 -9.60 9.87 13.07
N ASP A 156 -10.14 9.68 14.26
CA ASP A 156 -9.41 9.82 15.55
C ASP A 156 -8.64 11.16 15.69
N GLY A 157 -9.19 12.24 15.12
CA GLY A 157 -8.59 13.58 15.15
C GLY A 157 -7.61 13.87 14.00
N GLU A 158 -7.23 12.87 13.24
CA GLU A 158 -6.39 13.03 12.04
C GLU A 158 -7.27 13.37 10.83
N VAL A 159 -6.80 14.29 10.01
CA VAL A 159 -7.51 14.71 8.79
C VAL A 159 -6.93 13.99 7.58
N LEU A 160 -7.80 13.36 6.80
CA LEU A 160 -7.45 12.62 5.60
C LEU A 160 -8.01 13.32 4.36
N ARG A 161 -7.26 13.30 3.28
CA ARG A 161 -7.70 13.65 1.92
C ARG A 161 -8.13 12.40 1.19
N ARG A 162 -9.25 12.48 0.47
CA ARG A 162 -9.79 11.39 -0.35
C ARG A 162 -9.68 11.76 -1.81
N TYR A 163 -9.19 10.83 -2.62
CA TYR A 163 -9.01 10.99 -4.06
C TYR A 163 -9.60 9.79 -4.80
N TRP A 164 -10.25 10.06 -5.92
CA TRP A 164 -10.67 9.02 -6.87
C TRP A 164 -9.80 9.04 -8.11
N ILE A 165 -9.46 7.84 -8.61
CA ILE A 165 -8.79 7.66 -9.91
C ILE A 165 -9.70 6.79 -10.76
N GLU A 166 -10.12 7.29 -11.93
CA GLU A 166 -10.82 6.52 -12.95
C GLU A 166 -9.83 5.63 -13.72
N LEU A 167 -10.22 4.38 -14.09
CA LEU A 167 -9.34 3.35 -14.64
C LEU A 167 -9.61 3.04 -16.12
#